data_8107446f453f9f9c230bf0b6422466d6
#
_entry.id   8107446f453f9f9c230bf0b6422466d6
#
_cell.length_a   1.000
_cell.length_b   1.000
_cell.length_c   1.000
_cell.angle_alpha   90.00
_cell.angle_beta   90.00
_cell.angle_gamma   90.00
#
_symmetry.space_group_name_H-M   'P 1'
#
loop_
_entity.id
_entity.type
_entity.pdbx_description
1 polymer ?
#
loop_
_entity_poly.entity_id
_entity_poly.type
_entity_poly.pdbx_seq_one_letter_code
_entity_poly.pdbx_strand_id
1 'polypeptide(L)'
;MTEIRCYGCGAIIQSADTKKPGYVPESALSKEKILCQRCYKLMHYHQKMESHLTKDDFLRVLQTVGEKDCLVVYIVDLFDFNGSLVPGLMRHIGYNDVLVLANKRDILPKSLKEHRLNTWVRRQFKEYGIKPLDVVVTSGKKNMNFDEIFDKIDEYRHGRDVYVVGITNVGKSTFINRMLKNYSDTTNLITTSEFPGTTLDLIKIPLDDHSSLYDTPGILNEHQYTSIVDEKDLAYIMPQGEVRPMSFQLNSDQSIFFSGFARIDYTKGNKGNFICYFSRNMQIHRTKTEKADELFNRHKQLQVYGPASSMKEMKAYEFTLPEEKRDIVISGLGFICIHAPKGKIKVYVPEGID
;
A
#
# COMPACT_ATOMS: atom_id res chain seq x y z
N MET A 1 36.16 15.00 -9.09
CA MET A 1 34.79 15.54 -9.28
C MET A 1 33.85 14.47 -8.73
N THR A 2 33.04 14.80 -7.74
CA THR A 2 32.05 13.87 -7.19
C THR A 2 30.99 13.60 -8.24
N GLU A 3 30.85 12.33 -8.65
CA GLU A 3 29.81 11.92 -9.60
C GLU A 3 28.43 12.17 -8.98
N ILE A 4 27.65 13.05 -9.62
CA ILE A 4 26.26 13.30 -9.20
C ILE A 4 25.41 12.14 -9.70
N ARG A 5 24.62 11.53 -8.82
CA ARG A 5 23.74 10.40 -9.14
C ARG A 5 22.26 10.77 -9.01
N CYS A 6 21.45 10.19 -9.86
CA CYS A 6 20.00 10.37 -9.82
C CYS A 6 19.42 9.86 -8.49
N TYR A 7 18.66 10.71 -7.80
CA TYR A 7 18.03 10.38 -6.51
C TYR A 7 17.05 9.20 -6.60
N GLY A 8 16.43 8.98 -7.78
CA GLY A 8 15.48 7.89 -8.00
C GLY A 8 16.16 6.56 -8.37
N CYS A 9 16.85 6.48 -9.50
CA CYS A 9 17.41 5.24 -10.06
C CYS A 9 18.90 5.03 -9.80
N GLY A 10 19.63 6.02 -9.27
CA GLY A 10 21.06 5.91 -9.00
C GLY A 10 21.97 6.10 -10.23
N ALA A 11 21.43 6.24 -11.45
CA ALA A 11 22.23 6.47 -12.66
C ALA A 11 23.08 7.76 -12.55
N ILE A 12 24.28 7.76 -13.12
CA ILE A 12 25.14 8.95 -13.17
C ILE A 12 24.42 10.03 -13.98
N ILE A 13 24.31 11.23 -13.42
CA ILE A 13 23.65 12.36 -14.08
C ILE A 13 24.53 12.86 -15.22
N GLN A 14 23.91 13.06 -16.39
CA GLN A 14 24.54 13.62 -17.58
C GLN A 14 23.52 14.48 -18.35
N SER A 15 24.01 15.48 -19.10
CA SER A 15 23.19 16.39 -19.90
C SER A 15 23.50 16.30 -21.40
N ALA A 16 24.39 15.37 -21.80
CA ALA A 16 24.91 15.29 -23.18
C ALA A 16 23.97 14.50 -24.12
N ASP A 17 23.32 13.44 -23.64
CA ASP A 17 22.52 12.54 -24.49
C ASP A 17 21.15 12.25 -23.84
N THR A 18 20.10 12.76 -24.51
CA THR A 18 18.70 12.59 -24.05
C THR A 18 18.22 11.14 -24.02
N LYS A 19 18.88 10.27 -24.79
CA LYS A 19 18.52 8.84 -24.90
C LYS A 19 19.22 7.96 -23.86
N LYS A 20 20.29 8.45 -23.24
CA LYS A 20 21.04 7.67 -22.25
C LYS A 20 20.49 7.78 -20.83
N PRO A 21 20.70 6.76 -19.98
CA PRO A 21 20.36 6.84 -18.56
C PRO A 21 21.00 8.06 -17.89
N GLY A 22 20.30 8.61 -16.89
CA GLY A 22 20.85 9.74 -16.13
C GLY A 22 20.64 11.10 -16.79
N TYR A 23 20.06 11.20 -17.98
CA TYR A 23 19.86 12.48 -18.65
C TYR A 23 19.03 13.46 -17.81
N VAL A 24 19.52 14.70 -17.72
CA VAL A 24 18.89 15.83 -17.06
C VAL A 24 19.12 17.09 -17.90
N PRO A 25 18.10 17.90 -18.17
CA PRO A 25 18.32 19.23 -18.76
C PRO A 25 19.22 20.07 -17.84
N GLU A 26 20.11 20.87 -18.40
CA GLU A 26 21.06 21.70 -17.65
C GLU A 26 20.37 22.56 -16.56
N SER A 27 19.16 23.05 -16.86
CA SER A 27 18.35 23.84 -15.94
C SER A 27 17.92 23.10 -14.67
N ALA A 28 18.00 21.77 -14.65
CA ALA A 28 17.62 20.95 -13.49
C ALA A 28 18.82 20.52 -12.63
N LEU A 29 20.05 20.79 -13.06
CA LEU A 29 21.28 20.47 -12.32
C LEU A 29 21.44 21.27 -11.03
N SER A 30 20.76 22.42 -10.89
CA SER A 30 20.81 23.27 -9.71
C SER A 30 19.90 22.85 -8.56
N LYS A 31 19.13 21.78 -8.74
CA LYS A 31 18.17 21.29 -7.70
C LYS A 31 18.88 20.48 -6.63
N GLU A 32 18.44 20.62 -5.39
CA GLU A 32 18.97 19.88 -4.23
C GLU A 32 18.83 18.35 -4.38
N LYS A 33 17.75 17.89 -5.02
CA LYS A 33 17.50 16.48 -5.35
C LYS A 33 17.32 16.35 -6.87
N ILE A 34 18.36 15.86 -7.54
CA ILE A 34 18.35 15.73 -8.99
C ILE A 34 17.75 14.37 -9.38
N LEU A 35 16.66 14.41 -10.13
CA LEU A 35 16.05 13.26 -10.78
C LEU A 35 16.35 13.28 -12.26
N CYS A 36 16.83 12.18 -12.82
CA CYS A 36 16.95 12.09 -14.28
C CYS A 36 15.57 12.18 -14.94
N GLN A 37 15.52 12.59 -16.19
CA GLN A 37 14.28 12.81 -16.95
C GLN A 37 13.33 11.61 -16.87
N ARG A 38 13.89 10.40 -16.89
CA ARG A 38 13.16 9.13 -16.73
C ARG A 38 12.46 9.04 -15.36
N CYS A 39 13.19 9.22 -14.26
CA CYS A 39 12.61 9.19 -12.91
C CYS A 39 11.65 10.35 -12.67
N TYR A 40 11.93 11.51 -13.25
CA TYR A 40 11.04 12.66 -13.19
C TYR A 40 9.72 12.37 -13.91
N LYS A 41 9.76 11.80 -15.13
CA LYS A 41 8.56 11.38 -15.86
C LYS A 41 7.77 10.32 -15.10
N LEU A 42 8.44 9.32 -14.53
CA LEU A 42 7.83 8.28 -13.70
C LEU A 42 7.06 8.89 -12.51
N MET A 43 7.70 9.77 -11.75
CA MET A 43 7.11 10.38 -10.58
C MET A 43 5.91 11.28 -10.92
N HIS A 44 6.05 12.11 -11.97
CA HIS A 44 4.97 12.97 -12.44
C HIS A 44 3.85 12.21 -13.12
N TYR A 45 4.18 11.11 -13.80
CA TYR A 45 3.18 10.23 -14.39
C TYR A 45 2.27 9.63 -13.32
N HIS A 46 2.84 9.06 -12.25
CA HIS A 46 2.06 8.54 -11.13
C HIS A 46 1.19 9.62 -10.47
N GLN A 47 1.77 10.78 -10.17
CA GLN A 47 1.01 11.90 -9.58
C GLN A 47 -0.12 12.39 -10.48
N LYS A 48 0.12 12.49 -11.80
CA LYS A 48 -0.89 12.94 -12.76
C LYS A 48 -1.99 11.89 -12.96
N MET A 49 -1.63 10.60 -12.98
CA MET A 49 -2.59 9.50 -13.16
C MET A 49 -3.46 9.30 -11.92
N GLU A 50 -2.89 9.33 -10.72
CA GLU A 50 -3.64 9.21 -9.46
C GLU A 50 -4.70 10.29 -9.28
N SER A 51 -4.54 11.47 -9.90
CA SER A 51 -5.48 12.59 -9.78
C SER A 51 -6.66 12.57 -10.77
N HIS A 52 -6.63 11.71 -11.82
CA HIS A 52 -7.59 11.78 -12.94
C HIS A 52 -8.26 10.45 -13.28
N LEU A 53 -7.82 9.32 -12.72
CA LEU A 53 -8.38 8.01 -13.04
C LEU A 53 -9.58 7.68 -12.18
N THR A 54 -10.65 7.29 -12.86
CA THR A 54 -11.83 6.72 -12.21
C THR A 54 -11.63 5.22 -11.94
N LYS A 55 -12.45 4.67 -11.04
CA LYS A 55 -12.50 3.23 -10.79
C LYS A 55 -12.77 2.44 -12.07
N ASP A 56 -13.63 2.98 -12.95
CA ASP A 56 -14.00 2.34 -14.22
C ASP A 56 -12.83 2.30 -15.21
N ASP A 57 -12.02 3.36 -15.28
CA ASP A 57 -10.84 3.38 -16.14
C ASP A 57 -9.84 2.30 -15.72
N PHE A 58 -9.65 2.10 -14.43
CA PHE A 58 -8.79 1.05 -13.93
C PHE A 58 -9.34 -0.34 -14.23
N LEU A 59 -10.65 -0.57 -14.05
CA LEU A 59 -11.27 -1.86 -14.37
C LEU A 59 -11.12 -2.19 -15.87
N ARG A 60 -11.20 -1.19 -16.76
CA ARG A 60 -10.90 -1.36 -18.19
C ARG A 60 -9.45 -1.78 -18.44
N VAL A 61 -8.49 -1.16 -17.73
CA VAL A 61 -7.08 -1.57 -17.80
C VAL A 61 -6.93 -3.04 -17.39
N LEU A 62 -7.53 -3.46 -16.28
CA LEU A 62 -7.49 -4.85 -15.85
C LEU A 62 -8.14 -5.81 -16.86
N GLN A 63 -9.29 -5.44 -17.46
CA GLN A 63 -9.94 -6.25 -18.50
C GLN A 63 -9.03 -6.44 -19.70
N THR A 64 -8.36 -5.39 -20.17
CA THR A 64 -7.41 -5.49 -21.29
C THR A 64 -6.19 -6.35 -20.92
N VAL A 65 -5.73 -6.31 -19.65
CA VAL A 65 -4.71 -7.26 -19.14
C VAL A 65 -5.24 -8.70 -19.22
N GLY A 66 -6.53 -8.91 -18.90
CA GLY A 66 -7.18 -10.22 -18.96
C GLY A 66 -7.32 -10.81 -20.38
N GLU A 67 -7.30 -9.97 -21.41
CA GLU A 67 -7.34 -10.38 -22.82
C GLU A 67 -5.96 -10.80 -23.38
N LYS A 68 -4.89 -10.58 -22.59
CA LYS A 68 -3.51 -10.90 -22.97
C LYS A 68 -3.02 -12.16 -22.29
N ASP A 69 -2.11 -12.88 -22.94
CA ASP A 69 -1.32 -13.93 -22.28
C ASP A 69 -0.09 -13.27 -21.63
N CYS A 70 -0.13 -13.13 -20.32
CA CYS A 70 0.89 -12.41 -19.56
C CYS A 70 1.09 -12.95 -18.15
N LEU A 71 2.15 -12.50 -17.48
CA LEU A 71 2.30 -12.68 -16.04
C LEU A 71 1.77 -11.43 -15.31
N VAL A 72 0.91 -11.61 -14.35
CA VAL A 72 0.44 -10.53 -13.46
C VAL A 72 1.26 -10.55 -12.17
N VAL A 73 2.01 -9.49 -11.92
CA VAL A 73 2.69 -9.24 -10.64
C VAL A 73 1.76 -8.40 -9.77
N TYR A 74 1.14 -9.04 -8.80
CA TYR A 74 0.17 -8.41 -7.91
C TYR A 74 0.82 -7.96 -6.60
N ILE A 75 0.91 -6.64 -6.38
CA ILE A 75 1.52 -6.06 -5.18
C ILE A 75 0.45 -5.74 -4.16
N VAL A 76 0.60 -6.28 -2.94
CA VAL A 76 -0.28 -6.03 -1.79
C VAL A 76 0.53 -5.47 -0.62
N ASP A 77 -0.14 -4.70 0.24
CA ASP A 77 0.45 -4.13 1.45
C ASP A 77 0.23 -5.08 2.63
N LEU A 78 1.30 -5.57 3.25
CA LEU A 78 1.20 -6.46 4.42
C LEU A 78 0.62 -5.77 5.66
N PHE A 79 0.73 -4.45 5.77
CA PHE A 79 0.18 -3.70 6.90
C PHE A 79 -1.32 -3.42 6.75
N ASP A 80 -1.74 -3.15 5.52
CA ASP A 80 -3.15 -2.94 5.15
C ASP A 80 -3.56 -3.96 4.09
N PHE A 81 -3.51 -5.23 4.46
CA PHE A 81 -3.71 -6.34 3.52
C PHE A 81 -5.10 -6.30 2.90
N ASN A 82 -6.14 -6.24 3.72
CA ASN A 82 -7.53 -6.23 3.26
C ASN A 82 -7.81 -5.00 2.36
N GLY A 83 -7.37 -3.83 2.81
CA GLY A 83 -7.52 -2.59 2.05
C GLY A 83 -6.74 -2.60 0.73
N SER A 84 -5.71 -3.45 0.57
CA SER A 84 -4.94 -3.56 -0.67
C SER A 84 -5.47 -4.60 -1.66
N LEU A 85 -6.55 -5.31 -1.33
CA LEU A 85 -7.14 -6.27 -2.24
C LEU A 85 -8.06 -5.61 -3.27
N VAL A 86 -7.95 -6.09 -4.51
CA VAL A 86 -8.82 -5.68 -5.62
C VAL A 86 -10.01 -6.66 -5.68
N PRO A 87 -11.24 -6.20 -5.38
CA PRO A 87 -12.41 -7.05 -5.43
C PRO A 87 -12.60 -7.66 -6.82
N GLY A 88 -12.74 -8.99 -6.87
CA GLY A 88 -12.98 -9.69 -8.14
C GLY A 88 -11.81 -9.67 -9.12
N LEU A 89 -10.57 -9.46 -8.68
CA LEU A 89 -9.38 -9.39 -9.52
C LEU A 89 -9.35 -10.47 -10.60
N MET A 90 -9.58 -11.74 -10.24
CA MET A 90 -9.54 -12.87 -11.20
C MET A 90 -10.57 -12.76 -12.33
N ARG A 91 -11.69 -12.06 -12.12
CA ARG A 91 -12.69 -11.84 -13.19
C ARG A 91 -12.17 -10.86 -14.24
N HIS A 92 -11.26 -9.97 -13.85
CA HIS A 92 -10.72 -8.95 -14.73
C HIS A 92 -9.45 -9.40 -15.43
N ILE A 93 -8.56 -10.12 -14.73
CA ILE A 93 -7.28 -10.58 -15.30
C ILE A 93 -7.39 -11.94 -16.02
N GLY A 94 -8.58 -12.57 -16.03
CA GLY A 94 -8.82 -13.83 -16.75
C GLY A 94 -8.05 -15.02 -16.16
N TYR A 95 -7.43 -15.80 -17.04
CA TYR A 95 -6.65 -17.00 -16.67
C TYR A 95 -5.16 -16.73 -16.49
N ASN A 96 -4.77 -15.45 -16.46
CA ASN A 96 -3.36 -15.10 -16.32
C ASN A 96 -2.75 -15.58 -15.00
N ASP A 97 -1.52 -16.01 -15.08
CA ASP A 97 -0.72 -16.41 -13.92
C ASP A 97 -0.46 -15.21 -13.01
N VAL A 98 -0.53 -15.43 -11.69
CA VAL A 98 -0.36 -14.39 -10.70
C VAL A 98 0.84 -14.70 -9.79
N LEU A 99 1.83 -13.82 -9.79
CA LEU A 99 2.88 -13.76 -8.79
C LEU A 99 2.54 -12.66 -7.77
N VAL A 100 2.45 -13.00 -6.49
CA VAL A 100 2.11 -12.03 -5.44
C VAL A 100 3.36 -11.49 -4.76
N LEU A 101 3.48 -10.17 -4.68
CA LEU A 101 4.49 -9.49 -3.87
C LEU A 101 3.82 -8.90 -2.63
N ALA A 102 4.05 -9.54 -1.49
CA ALA A 102 3.57 -9.08 -0.18
C ALA A 102 4.56 -8.04 0.36
N ASN A 103 4.31 -6.77 0.03
CA ASN A 103 5.22 -5.65 0.24
C ASN A 103 5.09 -5.03 1.64
N LYS A 104 6.01 -4.13 1.95
CA LYS A 104 6.13 -3.38 3.22
C LYS A 104 6.44 -4.26 4.44
N ARG A 105 7.18 -5.37 4.25
CA ARG A 105 7.65 -6.22 5.35
C ARG A 105 8.39 -5.45 6.45
N ASP A 106 9.07 -4.37 6.08
CA ASP A 106 9.83 -3.49 6.99
C ASP A 106 8.96 -2.73 8.00
N ILE A 107 7.66 -2.63 7.77
CA ILE A 107 6.70 -2.00 8.68
C ILE A 107 6.23 -2.97 9.77
N LEU A 108 6.14 -4.26 9.46
CA LEU A 108 5.68 -5.26 10.42
C LEU A 108 6.77 -5.59 11.47
N PRO A 109 6.37 -6.05 12.68
CA PRO A 109 7.31 -6.44 13.72
C PRO A 109 8.36 -7.45 13.21
N LYS A 110 9.62 -7.21 13.55
CA LYS A 110 10.75 -8.08 13.15
C LYS A 110 10.62 -9.51 13.65
N SER A 111 9.90 -9.72 14.76
CA SER A 111 9.63 -11.02 15.34
C SER A 111 8.79 -11.95 14.44
N LEU A 112 8.05 -11.38 13.45
CA LEU A 112 7.28 -12.16 12.50
C LEU A 112 8.22 -12.80 11.48
N LYS A 113 8.20 -14.15 11.39
CA LYS A 113 9.01 -14.92 10.45
C LYS A 113 8.38 -14.89 9.05
N GLU A 114 9.20 -14.73 8.02
CA GLU A 114 8.75 -14.61 6.62
C GLU A 114 7.93 -15.80 6.15
N HIS A 115 8.34 -17.03 6.49
CA HIS A 115 7.59 -18.24 6.10
C HIS A 115 6.17 -18.25 6.69
N ARG A 116 5.96 -17.69 7.89
CA ARG A 116 4.61 -17.55 8.49
C ARG A 116 3.77 -16.51 7.76
N LEU A 117 4.39 -15.39 7.38
CA LEU A 117 3.73 -14.38 6.56
C LEU A 117 3.36 -14.94 5.18
N ASN A 118 4.28 -15.63 4.51
CA ASN A 118 4.00 -16.27 3.23
C ASN A 118 2.83 -17.26 3.34
N THR A 119 2.84 -18.16 4.33
CA THR A 119 1.75 -19.12 4.56
C THR A 119 0.42 -18.41 4.86
N TRP A 120 0.46 -17.32 5.65
CA TRP A 120 -0.73 -16.54 5.96
C TRP A 120 -1.30 -15.85 4.72
N VAL A 121 -0.46 -15.19 3.92
CA VAL A 121 -0.85 -14.53 2.66
C VAL A 121 -1.49 -15.53 1.71
N ARG A 122 -0.87 -16.72 1.50
CA ARG A 122 -1.45 -17.77 0.63
C ARG A 122 -2.83 -18.22 1.11
N ARG A 123 -3.02 -18.37 2.42
CA ARG A 123 -4.32 -18.73 3.00
C ARG A 123 -5.36 -17.64 2.74
N GLN A 124 -4.99 -16.36 2.95
CA GLN A 124 -5.89 -15.25 2.67
C GLN A 124 -6.29 -15.21 1.20
N PHE A 125 -5.35 -15.29 0.27
CA PHE A 125 -5.66 -15.31 -1.15
C PHE A 125 -6.60 -16.47 -1.55
N LYS A 126 -6.44 -17.64 -0.93
CA LYS A 126 -7.35 -18.76 -1.15
C LYS A 126 -8.79 -18.44 -0.76
N GLU A 127 -9.00 -17.70 0.36
CA GLU A 127 -10.32 -17.25 0.80
C GLU A 127 -10.96 -16.28 -0.21
N TYR A 128 -10.15 -15.49 -0.93
CA TYR A 128 -10.58 -14.60 -2.02
C TYR A 128 -10.66 -15.28 -3.40
N GLY A 129 -10.47 -16.59 -3.46
CA GLY A 129 -10.53 -17.35 -4.72
C GLY A 129 -9.34 -17.12 -5.65
N ILE A 130 -8.23 -16.57 -5.15
CA ILE A 130 -6.99 -16.33 -5.90
C ILE A 130 -6.00 -17.43 -5.53
N LYS A 131 -5.43 -18.10 -6.55
CA LYS A 131 -4.39 -19.12 -6.38
C LYS A 131 -3.10 -18.61 -7.05
N PRO A 132 -2.24 -17.89 -6.32
CA PRO A 132 -1.00 -17.40 -6.91
C PRO A 132 -0.03 -18.55 -7.21
N LEU A 133 0.78 -18.41 -8.27
CA LEU A 133 1.92 -19.29 -8.53
C LEU A 133 2.87 -19.27 -7.35
N ASP A 134 3.22 -18.08 -6.90
CA ASP A 134 4.05 -17.90 -5.72
C ASP A 134 3.71 -16.62 -4.96
N VAL A 135 4.25 -16.51 -3.75
CA VAL A 135 4.16 -15.34 -2.87
C VAL A 135 5.54 -15.00 -2.38
N VAL A 136 6.01 -13.79 -2.65
CA VAL A 136 7.28 -13.28 -2.13
C VAL A 136 7.01 -12.17 -1.12
N VAL A 137 7.48 -12.35 0.10
CA VAL A 137 7.47 -11.31 1.13
C VAL A 137 8.61 -10.34 0.87
N THR A 138 8.33 -9.05 0.72
CA THR A 138 9.32 -8.06 0.28
C THR A 138 9.19 -6.70 0.98
N SER A 139 10.18 -5.87 0.80
CA SER A 139 10.15 -4.43 1.09
C SER A 139 10.87 -3.66 -0.01
N GLY A 140 10.11 -2.94 -0.83
CA GLY A 140 10.67 -2.04 -1.83
C GLY A 140 11.56 -0.96 -1.21
N LYS A 141 11.19 -0.46 -0.03
CA LYS A 141 11.97 0.53 0.71
C LYS A 141 13.34 0.01 1.16
N LYS A 142 13.40 -1.26 1.60
CA LYS A 142 14.62 -1.91 2.13
C LYS A 142 15.37 -2.75 1.11
N ASN A 143 14.92 -2.81 -0.14
CA ASN A 143 15.50 -3.66 -1.18
C ASN A 143 15.56 -5.14 -0.77
N MET A 144 14.48 -5.63 -0.18
CA MET A 144 14.43 -6.97 0.39
C MET A 144 13.91 -7.96 -0.64
N ASN A 145 14.62 -9.08 -0.85
CA ASN A 145 14.27 -10.22 -1.71
C ASN A 145 14.08 -9.84 -3.20
N PHE A 146 14.74 -8.77 -3.70
CA PHE A 146 14.58 -8.33 -5.08
C PHE A 146 15.19 -9.31 -6.09
N ASP A 147 16.30 -9.95 -5.77
CA ASP A 147 16.92 -10.96 -6.64
C ASP A 147 15.97 -12.16 -6.80
N GLU A 148 15.39 -12.66 -5.71
CA GLU A 148 14.36 -13.71 -5.74
C GLU A 148 13.14 -13.30 -6.58
N ILE A 149 12.68 -12.04 -6.44
CA ILE A 149 11.54 -11.54 -7.23
C ILE A 149 11.88 -11.55 -8.71
N PHE A 150 13.08 -11.10 -9.06
CA PHE A 150 13.50 -11.06 -10.46
C PHE A 150 13.60 -12.44 -11.07
N ASP A 151 14.24 -13.38 -10.37
CA ASP A 151 14.34 -14.78 -10.78
C ASP A 151 12.96 -15.41 -11.01
N LYS A 152 12.00 -15.17 -10.10
CA LYS A 152 10.63 -15.67 -10.22
C LYS A 152 9.85 -15.01 -11.35
N ILE A 153 10.04 -13.72 -11.58
CA ILE A 153 9.42 -13.04 -12.74
C ILE A 153 9.95 -13.68 -14.02
N ASP A 154 11.27 -13.89 -14.14
CA ASP A 154 11.88 -14.47 -15.33
C ASP A 154 11.43 -15.94 -15.53
N GLU A 155 11.38 -16.72 -14.46
CA GLU A 155 10.88 -18.09 -14.50
C GLU A 155 9.41 -18.18 -14.95
N TYR A 156 8.51 -17.41 -14.33
CA TYR A 156 7.06 -17.59 -14.51
C TYR A 156 6.50 -16.83 -15.71
N ARG A 157 7.18 -15.80 -16.22
CA ARG A 157 6.72 -15.10 -17.42
C ARG A 157 6.85 -15.93 -18.70
N HIS A 158 7.76 -16.90 -18.75
CA HIS A 158 8.00 -17.74 -19.95
C HIS A 158 8.14 -16.92 -21.25
N GLY A 159 8.85 -15.78 -21.21
CA GLY A 159 9.00 -14.87 -22.34
C GLY A 159 7.80 -13.96 -22.62
N ARG A 160 6.72 -14.04 -21.83
CA ARG A 160 5.53 -13.17 -21.94
C ARG A 160 5.77 -11.79 -21.33
N ASP A 161 4.88 -10.86 -21.65
CA ASP A 161 4.81 -9.56 -20.98
C ASP A 161 4.44 -9.70 -19.50
N VAL A 162 4.83 -8.72 -18.70
CA VAL A 162 4.57 -8.67 -17.25
C VAL A 162 3.77 -7.41 -16.92
N TYR A 163 2.66 -7.56 -16.22
CA TYR A 163 1.85 -6.42 -15.78
C TYR A 163 1.88 -6.30 -14.26
N VAL A 164 2.34 -5.15 -13.76
CA VAL A 164 2.38 -4.86 -12.32
C VAL A 164 1.06 -4.22 -11.92
N VAL A 165 0.32 -4.91 -11.06
CA VAL A 165 -1.03 -4.52 -10.63
C VAL A 165 -1.05 -4.29 -9.11
N GLY A 166 -1.86 -3.37 -8.65
CA GLY A 166 -2.10 -3.11 -7.23
C GLY A 166 -2.78 -1.76 -7.01
N ILE A 167 -3.38 -1.58 -5.85
CA ILE A 167 -4.01 -0.32 -5.48
C ILE A 167 -2.96 0.78 -5.21
N THR A 168 -3.43 2.01 -4.99
CA THR A 168 -2.56 3.12 -4.59
C THR A 168 -1.89 2.82 -3.23
N ASN A 169 -0.72 3.38 -3.01
CA ASN A 169 0.05 3.28 -1.76
C ASN A 169 0.56 1.88 -1.34
N VAL A 170 0.33 0.81 -2.12
CA VAL A 170 0.94 -0.52 -1.84
C VAL A 170 2.44 -0.55 -2.12
N GLY A 171 2.97 0.46 -2.81
CA GLY A 171 4.39 0.61 -3.11
C GLY A 171 4.80 0.17 -4.52
N LYS A 172 3.89 0.17 -5.51
CA LYS A 172 4.20 -0.12 -6.93
C LYS A 172 5.36 0.73 -7.45
N SER A 173 5.23 2.06 -7.36
CA SER A 173 6.28 2.99 -7.83
C SER A 173 7.61 2.78 -7.12
N THR A 174 7.58 2.46 -5.82
CA THR A 174 8.79 2.12 -5.06
C THR A 174 9.42 0.83 -5.58
N PHE A 175 8.61 -0.19 -5.86
CA PHE A 175 9.04 -1.44 -6.45
C PHE A 175 9.68 -1.22 -7.82
N ILE A 176 8.99 -0.53 -8.74
CA ILE A 176 9.48 -0.22 -10.08
C ILE A 176 10.80 0.55 -10.02
N ASN A 177 10.88 1.62 -9.21
CA ASN A 177 12.11 2.41 -9.05
C ASN A 177 13.26 1.56 -8.49
N ARG A 178 12.98 0.64 -7.57
CA ARG A 178 13.99 -0.25 -7.02
C ARG A 178 14.47 -1.26 -8.05
N MET A 179 13.54 -1.85 -8.79
CA MET A 179 13.85 -2.76 -9.90
C MET A 179 14.77 -2.08 -10.91
N LEU A 180 14.41 -0.88 -11.33
CA LEU A 180 15.25 -0.08 -12.25
C LEU A 180 16.62 0.21 -11.67
N LYS A 181 16.74 0.48 -10.37
CA LYS A 181 18.01 0.76 -9.72
C LYS A 181 18.92 -0.46 -9.66
N ASN A 182 18.36 -1.64 -9.39
CA ASN A 182 19.13 -2.87 -9.25
C ASN A 182 19.59 -3.42 -10.62
N TYR A 183 18.81 -3.21 -11.67
CA TYR A 183 19.02 -3.81 -13.00
C TYR A 183 19.22 -2.78 -14.11
N SER A 184 19.65 -1.55 -13.76
CA SER A 184 19.81 -0.42 -14.71
C SER A 184 21.03 -0.49 -15.62
N ASP A 185 21.82 -1.55 -15.58
CA ASP A 185 22.93 -1.75 -16.52
C ASP A 185 22.45 -2.13 -17.94
N THR A 186 21.15 -2.40 -18.08
CA THR A 186 20.53 -2.59 -19.38
C THR A 186 20.23 -1.23 -20.03
N THR A 187 20.78 -1.02 -21.21
CA THR A 187 20.64 0.16 -22.08
C THR A 187 19.20 0.42 -22.55
N ASN A 188 18.21 -0.27 -22.00
CA ASN A 188 16.84 -0.28 -22.47
C ASN A 188 16.09 0.98 -22.03
N LEU A 189 15.58 1.70 -23.02
CA LEU A 189 14.80 2.93 -22.84
C LEU A 189 13.44 2.61 -22.20
N ILE A 190 13.15 3.23 -21.07
CA ILE A 190 11.77 3.30 -20.58
C ILE A 190 10.98 4.21 -21.51
N THR A 191 9.90 3.69 -22.02
CA THR A 191 8.97 4.43 -22.86
C THR A 191 7.60 4.47 -22.21
N THR A 192 6.75 5.39 -22.61
CA THR A 192 5.32 5.32 -22.40
C THR A 192 4.70 4.70 -23.64
N SER A 193 3.74 3.80 -23.46
CA SER A 193 2.95 3.24 -24.57
C SER A 193 1.48 3.47 -24.28
N GLU A 194 0.71 3.82 -25.31
CA GLU A 194 -0.74 3.84 -25.21
C GLU A 194 -1.26 2.44 -24.88
N PHE A 195 -2.16 2.37 -23.91
CA PHE A 195 -2.80 1.12 -23.58
C PHE A 195 -3.97 0.89 -24.55
N PRO A 196 -4.04 -0.26 -25.24
CA PRO A 196 -5.07 -0.51 -26.25
C PRO A 196 -6.49 -0.28 -25.71
N GLY A 197 -7.28 0.53 -26.39
CA GLY A 197 -8.66 0.83 -26.03
C GLY A 197 -8.87 1.87 -24.92
N THR A 198 -7.80 2.54 -24.50
CA THR A 198 -7.86 3.64 -23.51
C THR A 198 -7.01 4.82 -23.96
N THR A 199 -7.22 5.98 -23.36
CA THR A 199 -6.36 7.17 -23.51
C THR A 199 -5.20 7.17 -22.50
N LEU A 200 -4.94 6.02 -21.88
CA LEU A 200 -3.97 5.89 -20.79
C LEU A 200 -2.64 5.39 -21.32
N ASP A 201 -1.59 6.11 -20.99
CA ASP A 201 -0.21 5.69 -21.21
C ASP A 201 0.26 4.78 -20.07
N LEU A 202 0.80 3.61 -20.38
CA LEU A 202 1.51 2.77 -19.43
C LEU A 202 3.01 3.00 -19.51
N ILE A 203 3.67 2.90 -18.37
CA ILE A 203 5.13 2.87 -18.32
C ILE A 203 5.58 1.48 -18.78
N LYS A 204 6.29 1.45 -19.89
CA LYS A 204 6.86 0.26 -20.49
C LYS A 204 8.36 0.16 -20.18
N ILE A 205 8.76 -0.95 -19.56
CA ILE A 205 10.15 -1.28 -19.21
C ILE A 205 10.53 -2.55 -19.95
N PRO A 206 11.39 -2.51 -20.98
CA PRO A 206 11.84 -3.71 -21.66
C PRO A 206 12.53 -4.68 -20.69
N LEU A 207 12.13 -5.95 -20.72
CA LEU A 207 12.78 -7.05 -19.97
C LEU A 207 13.80 -7.76 -20.86
N ASP A 208 13.44 -7.95 -22.14
CA ASP A 208 14.28 -8.49 -23.21
C ASP A 208 13.86 -7.91 -24.56
N ASP A 209 14.32 -8.50 -25.68
CA ASP A 209 14.03 -8.03 -27.04
C ASP A 209 12.56 -8.21 -27.44
N HIS A 210 11.80 -9.08 -26.75
CA HIS A 210 10.45 -9.48 -27.12
C HIS A 210 9.39 -9.14 -26.08
N SER A 211 9.77 -8.97 -24.83
CA SER A 211 8.85 -8.77 -23.72
C SER A 211 9.17 -7.56 -22.87
N SER A 212 8.16 -7.05 -22.18
CA SER A 212 8.26 -5.86 -21.37
C SER A 212 7.46 -5.98 -20.09
N LEU A 213 7.89 -5.23 -19.08
CA LEU A 213 7.11 -5.00 -17.86
C LEU A 213 6.33 -3.71 -18.02
N TYR A 214 5.04 -3.77 -17.74
CA TYR A 214 4.12 -2.65 -17.76
C TYR A 214 3.68 -2.29 -16.35
N ASP A 215 3.88 -1.04 -15.97
CA ASP A 215 3.36 -0.52 -14.72
C ASP A 215 1.95 0.01 -14.94
N THR A 216 0.95 -0.65 -14.34
CA THR A 216 -0.43 -0.19 -14.44
C THR A 216 -0.71 0.93 -13.43
N PRO A 217 -1.65 1.84 -13.72
CA PRO A 217 -2.10 2.82 -12.74
C PRO A 217 -2.56 2.13 -11.44
N GLY A 218 -2.39 2.82 -10.30
CA GLY A 218 -2.94 2.32 -9.03
C GLY A 218 -4.43 2.60 -8.94
N ILE A 219 -5.20 1.65 -8.42
CA ILE A 219 -6.59 1.92 -8.04
C ILE A 219 -6.62 2.75 -6.77
N LEU A 220 -7.44 3.79 -6.77
CA LEU A 220 -7.83 4.42 -5.52
C LEU A 220 -8.87 3.53 -4.83
N ASN A 221 -8.60 3.10 -3.61
CA ASN A 221 -9.61 2.47 -2.77
C ASN A 221 -10.30 3.57 -1.93
N GLU A 222 -11.52 3.93 -2.32
CA GLU A 222 -12.29 5.00 -1.67
C GLU A 222 -12.66 4.67 -0.21
N HIS A 223 -12.57 3.38 0.18
CA HIS A 223 -12.90 2.88 1.51
C HIS A 223 -11.69 2.83 2.46
N GLN A 224 -10.59 3.45 2.08
CA GLN A 224 -9.39 3.57 2.90
C GLN A 224 -9.21 4.99 3.45
N TYR A 225 -8.63 5.09 4.66
CA TYR A 225 -8.23 6.39 5.21
C TYR A 225 -7.31 7.18 4.29
N THR A 226 -6.43 6.50 3.57
CA THR A 226 -5.49 7.14 2.63
C THR A 226 -6.14 7.90 1.49
N SER A 227 -7.42 7.63 1.20
CA SER A 227 -8.19 8.32 0.15
C SER A 227 -9.01 9.51 0.65
N ILE A 228 -9.25 9.60 1.96
CA ILE A 228 -10.14 10.63 2.54
C ILE A 228 -9.42 11.67 3.39
N VAL A 229 -8.15 11.45 3.73
CA VAL A 229 -7.35 12.37 4.54
C VAL A 229 -6.49 13.27 3.65
N ASP A 230 -6.16 14.46 4.14
CA ASP A 230 -5.25 15.37 3.48
C ASP A 230 -3.82 14.81 3.45
N GLU A 231 -3.01 15.25 2.49
CA GLU A 231 -1.62 14.82 2.32
C GLU A 231 -0.78 14.98 3.62
N LYS A 232 -1.04 16.04 4.39
CA LYS A 232 -0.38 16.28 5.69
C LYS A 232 -0.69 15.19 6.71
N ASP A 233 -1.89 14.65 6.66
CA ASP A 233 -2.38 13.62 7.57
C ASP A 233 -1.91 12.22 7.15
N LEU A 234 -1.65 12.00 5.85
CA LEU A 234 -1.05 10.76 5.35
C LEU A 234 0.27 10.45 6.07
N ALA A 235 1.14 11.44 6.27
CA ALA A 235 2.40 11.25 7.00
C ALA A 235 2.18 10.84 8.46
N TYR A 236 1.03 11.17 9.03
CA TYR A 236 0.67 10.84 10.41
C TYR A 236 0.14 9.42 10.54
N ILE A 237 -0.74 8.98 9.65
CA ILE A 237 -1.39 7.66 9.69
C ILE A 237 -0.55 6.57 9.04
N MET A 238 0.24 6.88 8.00
CA MET A 238 1.09 5.89 7.33
C MET A 238 2.35 5.60 8.11
N PRO A 239 2.60 4.33 8.49
CA PRO A 239 3.84 3.97 9.19
C PRO A 239 5.08 4.24 8.34
N GLN A 240 6.04 4.99 8.89
CA GLN A 240 7.33 5.27 8.26
C GLN A 240 8.40 4.22 8.59
N GLY A 241 8.13 3.32 9.51
CA GLY A 241 8.99 2.22 9.93
C GLY A 241 8.23 1.21 10.77
N GLU A 242 8.94 0.27 11.39
CA GLU A 242 8.36 -0.82 12.15
C GLU A 242 7.32 -0.34 13.17
N VAL A 243 6.10 -0.87 13.07
CA VAL A 243 5.04 -0.64 14.05
C VAL A 243 5.35 -1.42 15.32
N ARG A 244 5.12 -0.78 16.47
CA ARG A 244 5.25 -1.42 17.78
C ARG A 244 3.89 -1.69 18.35
N PRO A 245 3.57 -2.94 18.73
CA PRO A 245 2.30 -3.25 19.35
C PRO A 245 2.16 -2.52 20.69
N MET A 246 0.98 -1.92 20.91
CA MET A 246 0.59 -1.32 22.17
C MET A 246 -0.54 -2.15 22.77
N SER A 247 -0.33 -2.73 23.96
CA SER A 247 -1.30 -3.58 24.64
C SER A 247 -2.12 -2.81 25.66
N PHE A 248 -3.43 -2.97 25.59
CA PHE A 248 -4.38 -2.47 26.57
C PHE A 248 -5.21 -3.62 27.14
N GLN A 249 -5.35 -3.63 28.45
CA GLN A 249 -6.35 -4.47 29.09
C GLN A 249 -7.56 -3.58 29.43
N LEU A 250 -8.70 -3.87 28.80
CA LEU A 250 -9.94 -3.11 28.99
C LEU A 250 -10.93 -3.89 29.81
N ASN A 251 -11.60 -3.18 30.70
CA ASN A 251 -12.87 -3.59 31.27
C ASN A 251 -14.01 -3.03 30.42
N SER A 252 -15.23 -3.53 30.60
CA SER A 252 -16.43 -2.90 30.03
C SER A 252 -16.47 -1.41 30.38
N ASP A 253 -17.09 -0.64 29.52
CA ASP A 253 -17.26 0.81 29.63
C ASP A 253 -15.94 1.59 29.58
N GLN A 254 -14.95 1.05 28.85
CA GLN A 254 -13.73 1.74 28.49
C GLN A 254 -13.60 1.90 26.98
N SER A 255 -13.00 3.01 26.59
CA SER A 255 -12.78 3.39 25.19
C SER A 255 -11.31 3.65 24.89
N ILE A 256 -10.90 3.33 23.67
CA ILE A 256 -9.60 3.67 23.13
C ILE A 256 -9.80 4.59 21.93
N PHE A 257 -9.10 5.72 21.91
CA PHE A 257 -8.97 6.61 20.78
C PHE A 257 -7.65 6.37 20.02
N PHE A 258 -7.73 6.40 18.72
CA PHE A 258 -6.58 6.39 17.82
C PHE A 258 -6.42 7.78 17.22
N SER A 259 -5.79 8.68 17.99
CA SER A 259 -5.82 10.13 17.74
C SER A 259 -7.28 10.62 17.54
N GLY A 260 -7.54 11.44 16.52
CA GLY A 260 -8.90 11.83 16.10
C GLY A 260 -9.45 10.99 14.95
N PHE A 261 -8.77 9.90 14.55
CA PHE A 261 -9.17 9.15 13.36
C PHE A 261 -10.18 8.03 13.66
N ALA A 262 -10.03 7.33 14.76
CA ALA A 262 -10.93 6.23 15.11
C ALA A 262 -11.09 6.10 16.64
N ARG A 263 -12.15 5.41 17.05
CA ARG A 263 -12.41 5.08 18.45
C ARG A 263 -13.00 3.68 18.54
N ILE A 264 -12.64 2.95 19.60
CA ILE A 264 -13.27 1.70 19.98
C ILE A 264 -13.80 1.82 21.40
N ASP A 265 -15.08 1.51 21.58
CA ASP A 265 -15.73 1.34 22.89
C ASP A 265 -15.89 -0.13 23.19
N TYR A 266 -15.37 -0.60 24.32
CA TYR A 266 -15.64 -1.92 24.85
C TYR A 266 -16.87 -1.85 25.75
N THR A 267 -18.04 -2.17 25.16
CA THR A 267 -19.33 -1.90 25.81
C THR A 267 -19.80 -3.01 26.74
N LYS A 268 -19.37 -4.27 26.52
CA LYS A 268 -19.79 -5.41 27.34
C LYS A 268 -18.78 -6.55 27.25
N GLY A 269 -18.51 -7.18 28.40
CA GLY A 269 -17.67 -8.39 28.47
C GLY A 269 -16.78 -8.39 29.73
N ASN A 270 -16.07 -9.49 29.91
CA ASN A 270 -15.03 -9.59 30.93
C ASN A 270 -13.78 -8.81 30.49
N LYS A 271 -12.80 -8.68 31.40
CA LYS A 271 -11.52 -8.03 31.05
C LYS A 271 -10.93 -8.62 29.80
N GLY A 272 -10.78 -7.78 28.76
CA GLY A 272 -10.26 -8.16 27.43
C GLY A 272 -8.86 -7.61 27.16
N ASN A 273 -8.14 -8.26 26.27
CA ASN A 273 -6.82 -7.81 25.80
C ASN A 273 -6.93 -7.26 24.37
N PHE A 274 -6.46 -6.03 24.17
CA PHE A 274 -6.49 -5.28 22.92
C PHE A 274 -5.06 -4.91 22.53
N ILE A 275 -4.54 -5.47 21.47
CA ILE A 275 -3.19 -5.20 20.97
C ILE A 275 -3.30 -4.37 19.70
N CYS A 276 -2.88 -3.12 19.76
CA CYS A 276 -3.05 -2.12 18.72
C CYS A 276 -1.79 -1.99 17.89
N TYR A 277 -1.93 -2.05 16.56
CA TYR A 277 -0.87 -1.91 15.57
C TYR A 277 -1.18 -0.72 14.66
N PHE A 278 -0.57 0.42 14.97
CA PHE A 278 -0.78 1.69 14.27
C PHE A 278 0.55 2.41 14.03
N SER A 279 0.54 3.45 13.21
CA SER A 279 1.68 4.34 13.04
C SER A 279 2.20 4.83 14.41
N ARG A 280 3.52 4.92 14.58
CA ARG A 280 4.12 5.46 15.82
C ARG A 280 3.80 6.93 16.07
N ASN A 281 3.40 7.65 15.03
CA ASN A 281 2.99 9.04 15.14
C ASN A 281 1.58 9.17 15.73
N MET A 282 0.81 8.08 15.73
CA MET A 282 -0.55 8.07 16.25
C MET A 282 -0.56 7.94 17.76
N GLN A 283 -1.23 8.87 18.43
CA GLN A 283 -1.45 8.80 19.87
C GLN A 283 -2.63 7.91 20.17
N ILE A 284 -2.43 6.94 21.07
CA ILE A 284 -3.48 6.04 21.51
C ILE A 284 -3.84 6.42 22.95
N HIS A 285 -5.10 6.81 23.16
CA HIS A 285 -5.59 7.30 24.43
C HIS A 285 -6.75 6.43 24.96
N ARG A 286 -6.66 5.99 26.23
CA ARG A 286 -7.71 5.24 26.90
C ARG A 286 -8.51 6.14 27.84
N THR A 287 -9.83 6.03 27.82
CA THR A 287 -10.74 6.75 28.72
C THR A 287 -11.93 5.86 29.15
N LYS A 288 -12.78 6.37 30.01
CA LYS A 288 -14.10 5.77 30.27
C LYS A 288 -15.06 6.12 29.13
N THR A 289 -15.93 5.18 28.74
CA THR A 289 -16.89 5.40 27.65
C THR A 289 -17.84 6.57 27.91
N GLU A 290 -18.26 6.76 29.15
CA GLU A 290 -19.11 7.89 29.57
C GLU A 290 -18.50 9.28 29.27
N LYS A 291 -17.16 9.37 29.22
CA LYS A 291 -16.40 10.61 28.93
C LYS A 291 -15.94 10.71 27.47
N ALA A 292 -16.17 9.66 26.68
CA ALA A 292 -15.58 9.55 25.36
C ALA A 292 -16.13 10.62 24.39
N ASP A 293 -17.44 10.87 24.39
CA ASP A 293 -18.05 11.84 23.50
C ASP A 293 -17.65 13.28 23.86
N GLU A 294 -17.60 13.61 25.15
CA GLU A 294 -17.11 14.91 25.61
C GLU A 294 -15.65 15.11 25.19
N LEU A 295 -14.83 14.10 25.39
CA LEU A 295 -13.41 14.12 25.03
C LEU A 295 -13.23 14.31 23.51
N PHE A 296 -13.98 13.57 22.70
CA PHE A 296 -13.92 13.68 21.24
C PHE A 296 -14.31 15.07 20.76
N ASN A 297 -15.41 15.62 21.28
CA ASN A 297 -15.87 16.97 20.93
C ASN A 297 -14.86 18.05 21.35
N ARG A 298 -14.26 17.92 22.54
CA ARG A 298 -13.22 18.83 23.02
C ARG A 298 -11.98 18.78 22.13
N HIS A 299 -11.55 17.59 21.71
CA HIS A 299 -10.40 17.43 20.81
C HIS A 299 -10.69 17.97 19.42
N LYS A 300 -11.87 17.73 18.88
CA LYS A 300 -12.32 18.32 17.60
C LYS A 300 -12.21 19.85 17.63
N GLN A 301 -12.56 20.48 18.76
CA GLN A 301 -12.47 21.94 18.93
C GLN A 301 -11.02 22.43 19.15
N LEU A 302 -10.21 21.66 19.88
CA LEU A 302 -8.87 22.07 20.31
C LEU A 302 -7.74 21.57 19.41
N GLN A 303 -8.02 20.76 18.40
CA GLN A 303 -7.04 20.14 17.48
C GLN A 303 -5.94 19.32 18.19
N VAL A 304 -6.22 18.77 19.37
CA VAL A 304 -5.20 18.19 20.26
C VAL A 304 -4.79 16.77 19.87
N TYR A 305 -5.66 16.01 19.16
CA TYR A 305 -5.40 14.59 18.83
C TYR A 305 -5.57 14.26 17.35
N GLY A 306 -4.86 14.89 16.52
CA GLY A 306 -4.88 14.68 15.09
C GLY A 306 -5.36 15.92 14.35
N PRO A 307 -5.12 15.97 13.06
CA PRO A 307 -5.44 17.12 12.25
C PRO A 307 -6.95 17.31 12.18
N ALA A 308 -7.42 18.50 12.51
CA ALA A 308 -8.85 18.84 12.53
C ALA A 308 -9.55 18.66 11.18
N SER A 309 -8.79 18.77 10.07
CA SER A 309 -9.26 18.54 8.72
C SER A 309 -9.78 17.13 8.47
N SER A 310 -9.22 16.12 9.17
CA SER A 310 -9.58 14.70 9.00
C SER A 310 -10.66 14.23 9.97
N MET A 311 -11.09 15.04 10.95
CA MET A 311 -12.13 14.69 11.91
C MET A 311 -13.51 14.84 11.30
N LYS A 312 -13.92 13.91 10.45
CA LYS A 312 -15.27 13.80 9.89
C LYS A 312 -16.24 13.24 10.93
N GLU A 313 -17.55 13.32 10.65
CA GLU A 313 -18.53 12.64 11.48
C GLU A 313 -18.25 11.14 11.52
N MET A 314 -18.27 10.59 12.73
CA MET A 314 -18.00 9.18 12.97
C MET A 314 -19.29 8.38 12.96
N LYS A 315 -19.29 7.24 12.27
CA LYS A 315 -20.35 6.25 12.30
C LYS A 315 -19.93 5.08 13.20
N ALA A 316 -20.86 4.60 14.02
CA ALA A 316 -20.62 3.48 14.92
C ALA A 316 -20.99 2.15 14.24
N TYR A 317 -20.09 1.19 14.31
CA TYR A 317 -20.30 -0.20 13.88
C TYR A 317 -20.18 -1.12 15.08
N GLU A 318 -21.20 -1.95 15.32
CA GLU A 318 -21.25 -2.85 16.48
C GLU A 318 -20.82 -4.26 16.10
N PHE A 319 -19.96 -4.85 16.94
CA PHE A 319 -19.49 -6.22 16.76
C PHE A 319 -19.62 -7.01 18.05
N THR A 320 -20.02 -8.29 17.92
CA THR A 320 -19.90 -9.28 18.97
C THR A 320 -18.67 -10.12 18.70
N LEU A 321 -17.76 -10.16 19.67
CA LEU A 321 -16.49 -10.88 19.54
C LEU A 321 -16.70 -12.38 19.78
N PRO A 322 -16.04 -13.26 18.99
CA PRO A 322 -16.07 -14.70 19.19
C PRO A 322 -15.24 -15.14 20.44
N GLU A 323 -15.18 -16.43 20.67
CA GLU A 323 -14.32 -17.02 21.71
C GLU A 323 -12.83 -16.84 21.38
N GLU A 324 -12.48 -16.98 20.09
CA GLU A 324 -11.11 -16.87 19.64
C GLU A 324 -10.68 -15.42 19.47
N LYS A 325 -9.35 -15.23 19.33
CA LYS A 325 -8.78 -13.94 18.94
C LYS A 325 -9.28 -13.51 17.57
N ARG A 326 -9.60 -12.23 17.46
CA ARG A 326 -10.00 -11.61 16.20
C ARG A 326 -9.26 -10.30 15.99
N ASP A 327 -8.98 -10.02 14.72
CA ASP A 327 -8.45 -8.73 14.30
C ASP A 327 -9.61 -7.86 13.82
N ILE A 328 -9.62 -6.61 14.28
CA ILE A 328 -10.41 -5.52 13.70
C ILE A 328 -9.44 -4.70 12.87
N VAL A 329 -9.64 -4.68 11.57
CA VAL A 329 -8.85 -3.90 10.62
C VAL A 329 -9.61 -2.62 10.32
N ILE A 330 -8.90 -1.49 10.33
CA ILE A 330 -9.42 -0.20 9.89
C ILE A 330 -8.59 0.19 8.67
N SER A 331 -9.22 0.13 7.51
CA SER A 331 -8.52 0.20 6.22
C SER A 331 -7.73 1.49 6.03
N GLY A 332 -6.44 1.36 5.74
CA GLY A 332 -5.49 2.47 5.60
C GLY A 332 -5.03 3.12 6.91
N LEU A 333 -5.45 2.62 8.08
CA LEU A 333 -5.10 3.19 9.38
C LEU A 333 -4.28 2.23 10.25
N GLY A 334 -4.75 0.97 10.40
CA GLY A 334 -4.11 -0.03 11.23
C GLY A 334 -5.07 -1.14 11.66
N PHE A 335 -4.64 -1.96 12.63
CA PHE A 335 -5.46 -3.05 13.10
C PHE A 335 -5.28 -3.31 14.60
N ILE A 336 -6.27 -3.96 15.19
CA ILE A 336 -6.30 -4.31 16.61
C ILE A 336 -6.58 -5.80 16.74
N CYS A 337 -5.65 -6.55 17.35
CA CYS A 337 -5.87 -7.94 17.72
C CYS A 337 -6.58 -7.98 19.10
N ILE A 338 -7.79 -8.54 19.13
CA ILE A 338 -8.64 -8.52 20.31
C ILE A 338 -8.85 -9.95 20.81
N HIS A 339 -8.67 -10.14 22.11
CA HIS A 339 -9.09 -11.32 22.84
C HIS A 339 -9.97 -10.92 24.01
N ALA A 340 -11.28 -10.92 23.79
CA ALA A 340 -12.33 -10.58 24.74
C ALA A 340 -13.56 -11.46 24.44
N PRO A 341 -13.53 -12.75 24.84
CA PRO A 341 -14.55 -13.74 24.50
C PRO A 341 -15.97 -13.25 24.80
N LYS A 342 -16.87 -13.37 23.79
CA LYS A 342 -18.27 -12.92 23.87
C LYS A 342 -18.47 -11.45 24.22
N GLY A 343 -17.40 -10.66 24.15
CA GLY A 343 -17.45 -9.22 24.36
C GLY A 343 -18.20 -8.49 23.23
N LYS A 344 -18.67 -7.28 23.53
CA LYS A 344 -19.25 -6.38 22.53
C LYS A 344 -18.42 -5.12 22.42
N ILE A 345 -18.17 -4.71 21.20
CA ILE A 345 -17.46 -3.47 20.87
C ILE A 345 -18.27 -2.61 19.92
N LYS A 346 -18.02 -1.30 19.97
CA LYS A 346 -18.43 -0.34 18.95
C LYS A 346 -17.17 0.29 18.38
N VAL A 347 -17.05 0.24 17.07
CA VAL A 347 -15.94 0.89 16.32
C VAL A 347 -16.49 2.12 15.63
N TYR A 348 -15.87 3.25 15.86
CA TYR A 348 -16.25 4.53 15.28
C TYR A 348 -15.19 4.93 14.26
N VAL A 349 -15.61 5.09 13.01
CA VAL A 349 -14.81 5.55 11.87
C VAL A 349 -15.69 6.43 10.98
N PRO A 350 -15.14 7.28 10.11
CA PRO A 350 -15.93 8.01 9.11
C PRO A 350 -16.76 7.05 8.25
N GLU A 351 -17.94 7.51 7.84
CA GLU A 351 -18.79 6.72 6.95
C GLU A 351 -18.07 6.36 5.65
N GLY A 352 -18.18 5.09 5.23
CA GLY A 352 -17.55 4.56 4.02
C GLY A 352 -16.14 4.00 4.21
N ILE A 353 -15.58 4.04 5.41
CA ILE A 353 -14.33 3.34 5.74
C ILE A 353 -14.62 1.89 6.11
N ASP A 354 -13.85 0.95 5.51
CA ASP A 354 -13.88 -0.50 5.78
C ASP A 354 -12.97 -0.89 6.95
#